data_273f9bf7d6ae1d5aa983720c19f59351
#
_entry.id   273f9bf7d6ae1d5aa983720c19f59351
#
_cell.length_a   1.000
_cell.length_b   1.000
_cell.length_c   1.000
_cell.angle_alpha   90.00
_cell.angle_beta   90.00
_cell.angle_gamma   90.00
#
_symmetry.space_group_name_H-M   'P 1'
#
loop_
_entity.id
_entity.type
_entity.pdbx_description
1 polymer ?
#
loop_
_entity_poly.entity_id
_entity_poly.type
_entity_poly.pdbx_seq_one_letter_code
_entity_poly.pdbx_strand_id
1 'polypeptide(L)'
;CIRDRLFAGAGSALGVGIAGQAASGVVTEDPSKFAKVLIMQLLPGTQGLYGLLVGFITLSKIGILGGGGVEVSVQSGLMILAACLPIGIVGLISGIAQGKTAAASIGIVAKKPEQFGKAMLFPAMVETYAILALLISFLAVSGIQL
;
A
#
# COMPACT_ATOMS: atom_id res chain seq x y z
N CYS A 1 -0.52 13.29 -8.53
CA CYS A 1 0.05 11.93 -8.65
C CYS A 1 1.33 11.71 -7.85
N ILE A 2 2.37 12.55 -7.96
CA ILE A 2 3.59 12.40 -7.15
C ILE A 2 3.24 12.51 -5.65
N ARG A 3 2.43 13.48 -5.26
CA ARG A 3 1.96 13.65 -3.87
C ARG A 3 1.14 12.45 -3.38
N ASP A 4 0.26 11.92 -4.22
CA ASP A 4 -0.63 10.80 -3.84
C ASP A 4 0.16 9.51 -3.62
N ARG A 5 1.23 9.31 -4.41
CA ARG A 5 2.22 8.25 -4.18
C ARG A 5 2.92 8.41 -2.84
N LEU A 6 3.24 9.64 -2.42
CA LEU A 6 3.83 9.91 -1.11
C LEU A 6 2.88 9.49 0.02
N PHE A 7 1.58 9.75 -0.10
CA PHE A 7 0.61 9.36 0.92
C PHE A 7 0.47 7.84 1.05
N ALA A 8 0.31 7.12 -0.05
CA ALA A 8 0.25 5.65 -0.03
C ALA A 8 1.56 5.05 0.51
N GLY A 9 2.71 5.58 0.09
CA GLY A 9 4.03 5.19 0.59
C GLY A 9 4.21 5.48 2.08
N ALA A 10 3.76 6.64 2.56
CA ALA A 10 3.80 6.98 3.98
C ALA A 10 2.92 6.04 4.82
N GLY A 11 1.72 5.70 4.31
CA GLY A 11 0.83 4.72 4.94
C GLY A 11 1.49 3.35 5.09
N SER A 12 2.13 2.87 4.02
CA SER A 12 2.90 1.62 4.03
C SER A 12 4.08 1.68 5.00
N ALA A 13 4.86 2.76 4.99
CA ALA A 13 6.01 2.89 5.89
C ALA A 13 5.59 2.85 7.36
N LEU A 14 4.53 3.56 7.72
CA LEU A 14 3.97 3.53 9.07
C LEU A 14 3.42 2.15 9.42
N GLY A 15 2.67 1.53 8.51
CA GLY A 15 2.09 0.20 8.73
C GLY A 15 3.13 -0.89 8.91
N VAL A 16 4.13 -0.94 8.03
CA VAL A 16 5.26 -1.87 8.14
C VAL A 16 6.03 -1.65 9.44
N GLY A 17 6.24 -0.38 9.83
CA GLY A 17 6.88 -0.03 11.09
C GLY A 17 6.11 -0.53 12.31
N ILE A 18 4.78 -0.36 12.34
CA ILE A 18 3.92 -0.85 13.43
C ILE A 18 3.97 -2.38 13.53
N ALA A 19 3.82 -3.08 12.39
CA ALA A 19 3.90 -4.53 12.36
C ALA A 19 5.31 -5.03 12.74
N GLY A 20 6.36 -4.32 12.31
CA GLY A 20 7.75 -4.64 12.61
C GLY A 20 8.09 -4.57 14.10
N GLN A 21 7.53 -3.62 14.82
CA GLN A 21 7.70 -3.54 16.28
C GLN A 21 7.15 -4.80 16.98
N ALA A 22 5.96 -5.26 16.58
CA ALA A 22 5.40 -6.50 17.12
C ALA A 22 6.21 -7.73 16.68
N ALA A 23 6.65 -7.78 15.42
CA ALA A 23 7.44 -8.88 14.88
C ALA A 23 8.79 -9.02 15.61
N SER A 24 9.49 -7.90 15.83
CA SER A 24 10.78 -7.92 16.53
C SER A 24 10.66 -8.44 17.97
N GLY A 25 9.60 -8.07 18.68
CA GLY A 25 9.33 -8.60 20.02
C GLY A 25 9.18 -10.13 20.03
N VAL A 26 8.43 -10.68 19.06
CA VAL A 26 8.24 -12.13 18.94
C VAL A 26 9.54 -12.86 18.59
N VAL A 27 10.34 -12.30 17.68
CA VAL A 27 11.62 -12.90 17.27
C VAL A 27 12.66 -12.87 18.40
N THR A 28 12.60 -11.87 19.27
CA THR A 28 13.47 -11.79 20.45
C THR A 28 13.21 -12.94 21.42
N GLU A 29 11.95 -13.35 21.60
CA GLU A 29 11.56 -14.47 22.46
C GLU A 29 11.76 -15.82 21.77
N ASP A 30 11.42 -15.91 20.47
CA ASP A 30 11.49 -17.15 19.70
C ASP A 30 11.93 -16.88 18.25
N PRO A 31 13.23 -16.97 17.96
CA PRO A 31 13.77 -16.76 16.61
C PRO A 31 13.22 -17.71 15.55
N SER A 32 12.69 -18.88 15.92
CA SER A 32 12.14 -19.84 14.97
C SER A 32 10.88 -19.33 14.25
N LYS A 33 10.22 -18.32 14.81
CA LYS A 33 9.02 -17.67 14.24
C LYS A 33 9.32 -16.58 13.22
N PHE A 34 10.61 -16.25 12.98
CA PHE A 34 11.04 -15.14 12.13
C PHE A 34 10.32 -15.09 10.78
N ALA A 35 10.33 -16.19 10.03
CA ALA A 35 9.74 -16.22 8.69
C ALA A 35 8.23 -15.91 8.70
N LYS A 36 7.49 -16.43 9.69
CA LYS A 36 6.04 -16.19 9.81
C LYS A 36 5.71 -14.75 10.11
N VAL A 37 6.40 -14.14 11.07
CA VAL A 37 6.13 -12.76 11.46
C VAL A 37 6.64 -11.76 10.40
N LEU A 38 7.72 -12.09 9.68
CA LEU A 38 8.23 -11.28 8.58
C LEU A 38 7.21 -11.18 7.44
N ILE A 39 6.58 -12.28 7.04
CA ILE A 39 5.52 -12.25 6.02
C ILE A 39 4.39 -11.32 6.45
N MET A 40 3.96 -11.39 7.71
CA MET A 40 2.91 -10.51 8.23
C MET A 40 3.33 -9.04 8.27
N GLN A 41 4.60 -8.76 8.56
CA GLN A 41 5.15 -7.40 8.54
C GLN A 41 5.17 -6.80 7.13
N LEU A 42 5.37 -7.61 6.10
CA LEU A 42 5.43 -7.15 4.71
C LEU A 42 4.07 -6.74 4.14
N LEU A 43 2.97 -7.29 4.64
CA LEU A 43 1.62 -7.03 4.11
C LEU A 43 1.28 -5.53 4.02
N PRO A 44 1.50 -4.69 5.05
CA PRO A 44 1.20 -3.26 4.96
C PRO A 44 2.09 -2.47 3.97
N GLY A 45 3.04 -3.13 3.31
CA GLY A 45 3.91 -2.55 2.28
C GLY A 45 3.25 -2.40 0.91
N THR A 46 2.20 -3.15 0.65
CA THR A 46 1.57 -3.28 -0.68
C THR A 46 0.94 -1.98 -1.17
N GLN A 47 0.37 -1.14 -0.30
CA GLN A 47 -0.23 0.14 -0.68
C GLN A 47 0.80 1.10 -1.30
N GLY A 48 2.04 1.07 -0.83
CA GLY A 48 3.13 1.83 -1.43
C GLY A 48 3.44 1.40 -2.87
N LEU A 49 3.38 0.09 -3.14
CA LEU A 49 3.53 -0.45 -4.48
C LEU A 49 2.36 -0.06 -5.39
N TYR A 50 1.13 -0.05 -4.88
CA TYR A 50 -0.05 0.39 -5.63
C TYR A 50 0.03 1.86 -6.01
N GLY A 51 0.44 2.72 -5.08
CA GLY A 51 0.69 4.14 -5.37
C GLY A 51 1.82 4.33 -6.39
N LEU A 52 2.89 3.52 -6.31
CA LEU A 52 3.98 3.52 -7.29
C LEU A 52 3.47 3.16 -8.70
N LEU A 53 2.64 2.12 -8.80
CA LEU A 53 2.10 1.66 -10.08
C LEU A 53 1.26 2.75 -10.75
N VAL A 54 0.31 3.36 -10.03
CA VAL A 54 -0.53 4.46 -10.57
C VAL A 54 0.34 5.65 -10.95
N GLY A 55 1.33 6.00 -10.15
CA GLY A 55 2.28 7.08 -10.46
C GLY A 55 3.09 6.79 -11.73
N PHE A 56 3.58 5.56 -11.89
CA PHE A 56 4.34 5.15 -13.09
C PHE A 56 3.48 5.24 -14.36
N ILE A 57 2.25 4.72 -14.31
CA ILE A 57 1.31 4.77 -15.44
C ILE A 57 1.00 6.23 -15.80
N THR A 58 0.79 7.08 -14.81
CA THR A 58 0.54 8.49 -15.04
C THR A 58 1.74 9.18 -15.70
N LEU A 59 2.96 8.98 -15.20
CA LEU A 59 4.17 9.56 -15.77
C LEU A 59 4.45 9.04 -17.19
N SER A 60 4.15 7.79 -17.46
CA SER A 60 4.23 7.22 -18.81
C SER A 60 3.24 7.88 -19.74
N LYS A 61 1.99 8.09 -19.29
CA LYS A 61 0.91 8.67 -20.09
C LYS A 61 1.15 10.12 -20.50
N ILE A 62 1.74 10.93 -19.59
CA ILE A 62 2.10 12.32 -19.89
C ILE A 62 3.45 12.44 -20.63
N GLY A 63 4.06 11.32 -21.03
CA GLY A 63 5.26 11.28 -21.85
C GLY A 63 6.57 11.63 -21.14
N ILE A 64 6.57 11.91 -19.83
CA ILE A 64 7.78 12.26 -19.08
C ILE A 64 8.82 11.14 -19.13
N LEU A 65 8.40 9.88 -19.07
CA LEU A 65 9.30 8.72 -19.09
C LEU A 65 9.88 8.45 -20.49
N GLY A 66 9.25 8.99 -21.56
CA GLY A 66 9.71 8.83 -22.95
C GLY A 66 10.51 10.01 -23.49
N GLY A 67 10.81 11.03 -22.69
CA GLY A 67 11.59 12.21 -23.10
C GLY A 67 10.84 13.22 -23.99
N GLY A 68 9.55 13.01 -24.24
CA GLY A 68 8.68 13.88 -25.02
C GLY A 68 7.44 14.27 -24.23
N GLY A 69 7.58 15.15 -23.23
CA GLY A 69 6.42 15.59 -22.43
C GLY A 69 5.32 16.20 -23.29
N VAL A 70 4.08 15.72 -23.12
CA VAL A 70 2.90 16.32 -23.73
C VAL A 70 2.56 17.60 -22.96
N GLU A 71 2.18 18.67 -23.66
CA GLU A 71 1.62 19.86 -22.99
C GLU A 71 0.30 19.48 -22.31
N VAL A 72 0.35 19.40 -20.98
CA VAL A 72 -0.81 19.07 -20.17
C VAL A 72 -1.56 20.35 -19.83
N SER A 73 -2.79 20.48 -20.29
CA SER A 73 -3.65 21.62 -19.91
C SER A 73 -3.92 21.58 -18.38
N VAL A 74 -4.23 22.75 -17.81
CA VAL A 74 -4.59 22.83 -16.38
C VAL A 74 -5.77 21.92 -16.06
N GLN A 75 -6.75 21.81 -16.96
CA GLN A 75 -7.91 20.95 -16.81
C GLN A 75 -7.51 19.46 -16.77
N SER A 76 -6.68 19.01 -17.71
CA SER A 76 -6.17 17.64 -17.73
C SER A 76 -5.34 17.33 -16.47
N GLY A 77 -4.53 18.30 -16.01
CA GLY A 77 -3.76 18.18 -14.78
C GLY A 77 -4.64 17.99 -13.54
N LEU A 78 -5.75 18.71 -13.43
CA LEU A 78 -6.72 18.56 -12.34
C LEU A 78 -7.46 17.22 -12.40
N MET A 79 -7.83 16.76 -13.59
CA MET A 79 -8.44 15.42 -13.77
C MET A 79 -7.48 14.30 -13.34
N ILE A 80 -6.21 14.40 -13.72
CA ILE A 80 -5.17 13.45 -13.30
C ILE A 80 -5.01 13.47 -11.78
N LEU A 81 -4.97 14.65 -11.16
CA LEU A 81 -4.90 14.78 -9.71
C LEU A 81 -6.09 14.08 -9.04
N ALA A 82 -7.31 14.37 -9.50
CA ALA A 82 -8.53 13.77 -8.97
C ALA A 82 -8.53 12.23 -9.12
N ALA A 83 -8.05 11.73 -10.26
CA ALA A 83 -7.94 10.30 -10.53
C ALA A 83 -6.95 9.56 -9.60
N CYS A 84 -5.90 10.25 -9.13
CA CYS A 84 -4.90 9.68 -8.23
C CYS A 84 -5.29 9.76 -6.73
N LEU A 85 -6.24 10.62 -6.36
CA LEU A 85 -6.65 10.81 -4.95
C LEU A 85 -7.12 9.51 -4.27
N PRO A 86 -7.94 8.64 -4.90
CA PRO A 86 -8.43 7.46 -4.24
C PRO A 86 -7.29 6.58 -3.69
N ILE A 87 -6.29 6.25 -4.50
CA ILE A 87 -5.17 5.42 -4.04
C ILE A 87 -4.28 6.15 -3.04
N GLY A 88 -4.14 7.47 -3.14
CA GLY A 88 -3.37 8.26 -2.19
C GLY A 88 -3.99 8.23 -0.80
N ILE A 89 -5.27 8.58 -0.68
CA ILE A 89 -5.98 8.69 0.59
C ILE A 89 -6.23 7.30 1.19
N VAL A 90 -6.82 6.41 0.41
CA VAL A 90 -7.13 5.04 0.88
C VAL A 90 -5.84 4.28 1.17
N GLY A 91 -4.79 4.43 0.35
CA GLY A 91 -3.50 3.80 0.58
C GLY A 91 -2.85 4.24 1.90
N LEU A 92 -2.95 5.53 2.25
CA LEU A 92 -2.47 6.03 3.54
C LEU A 92 -3.23 5.38 4.72
N ILE A 93 -4.56 5.43 4.67
CA ILE A 93 -5.41 4.98 5.77
C ILE A 93 -5.35 3.46 5.91
N SER A 94 -5.47 2.72 4.80
CA SER A 94 -5.45 1.26 4.81
C SER A 94 -4.09 0.71 5.20
N GLY A 95 -2.98 1.33 4.79
CA GLY A 95 -1.63 0.90 5.17
C GLY A 95 -1.43 0.97 6.68
N ILE A 96 -1.84 2.06 7.32
CA ILE A 96 -1.78 2.20 8.79
C ILE A 96 -2.71 1.19 9.48
N ALA A 97 -3.95 1.06 8.99
CA ALA A 97 -4.93 0.13 9.56
C ALA A 97 -4.45 -1.33 9.44
N GLN A 98 -3.92 -1.70 8.28
CA GLN A 98 -3.37 -3.03 8.03
C GLN A 98 -2.16 -3.31 8.91
N GLY A 99 -1.28 -2.33 9.13
CA GLY A 99 -0.14 -2.47 10.04
C GLY A 99 -0.56 -2.75 11.47
N LYS A 100 -1.58 -2.06 11.97
CA LYS A 100 -2.16 -2.31 13.31
C LYS A 100 -2.78 -3.71 13.40
N THR A 101 -3.52 -4.11 12.37
CA THR A 101 -4.15 -5.44 12.31
C THR A 101 -3.09 -6.54 12.21
N ALA A 102 -2.03 -6.33 11.42
CA ALA A 102 -0.91 -7.26 11.32
C ALA A 102 -0.18 -7.40 12.66
N ALA A 103 0.08 -6.30 13.36
CA ALA A 103 0.70 -6.33 14.69
C ALA A 103 -0.11 -7.14 15.70
N ALA A 104 -1.45 -6.96 15.73
CA ALA A 104 -2.34 -7.75 16.56
C ALA A 104 -2.31 -9.25 16.19
N SER A 105 -2.30 -9.54 14.89
CA SER A 105 -2.26 -10.92 14.35
C SER A 105 -0.92 -11.60 14.59
N ILE A 106 0.19 -10.88 14.63
CA ILE A 106 1.51 -11.37 15.05
C ILE A 106 1.45 -11.90 16.50
N GLY A 107 0.66 -11.27 17.38
CA GLY A 107 0.40 -11.77 18.72
C GLY A 107 -0.29 -13.15 18.74
N ILE A 108 -1.12 -13.49 17.76
CA ILE A 108 -1.70 -14.82 17.60
C ILE A 108 -0.60 -15.82 17.24
N VAL A 109 0.26 -15.48 16.28
CA VAL A 109 1.37 -16.34 15.84
C VAL A 109 2.39 -16.56 16.95
N ALA A 110 2.59 -15.56 17.81
CA ALA A 110 3.46 -15.67 18.97
C ALA A 110 3.01 -16.80 19.92
N LYS A 111 1.69 -16.88 20.17
CA LYS A 111 1.11 -17.87 21.10
C LYS A 111 0.73 -19.18 20.44
N LYS A 112 0.31 -19.14 19.15
CA LYS A 112 -0.20 -20.29 18.40
C LYS A 112 0.33 -20.27 16.96
N PRO A 113 1.59 -20.67 16.74
CA PRO A 113 2.23 -20.61 15.42
C PRO A 113 1.52 -21.44 14.33
N GLU A 114 0.74 -22.44 14.74
CA GLU A 114 -0.08 -23.27 13.85
C GLU A 114 -1.28 -22.52 13.28
N GLN A 115 -1.70 -21.41 13.90
CA GLN A 115 -2.81 -20.56 13.43
C GLN A 115 -2.35 -19.47 12.45
N PHE A 116 -1.11 -19.51 11.95
CA PHE A 116 -0.54 -18.52 11.05
C PHE A 116 -1.46 -18.17 9.86
N GLY A 117 -1.99 -19.20 9.17
CA GLY A 117 -2.88 -19.00 8.04
C GLY A 117 -4.15 -18.21 8.39
N LYS A 118 -4.76 -18.49 9.56
CA LYS A 118 -5.92 -17.73 10.03
C LYS A 118 -5.56 -16.33 10.45
N ALA A 119 -4.40 -16.15 11.10
CA ALA A 119 -3.91 -14.85 11.52
C ALA A 119 -3.65 -13.91 10.31
N MET A 120 -3.19 -14.45 9.17
CA MET A 120 -2.99 -13.68 7.94
C MET A 120 -4.27 -13.13 7.31
N LEU A 121 -5.41 -13.77 7.53
CA LEU A 121 -6.67 -13.31 6.94
C LEU A 121 -7.10 -11.93 7.46
N PHE A 122 -6.80 -11.60 8.72
CA PHE A 122 -7.18 -10.32 9.29
C PHE A 122 -6.56 -9.12 8.57
N PRO A 123 -5.22 -9.01 8.42
CA PRO A 123 -4.64 -7.93 7.64
C PRO A 123 -4.97 -8.01 6.13
N ALA A 124 -5.14 -9.21 5.56
CA ALA A 124 -5.53 -9.37 4.17
C ALA A 124 -6.92 -8.77 3.86
N MET A 125 -7.86 -8.83 4.81
CA MET A 125 -9.17 -8.19 4.65
C MET A 125 -9.05 -6.66 4.56
N VAL A 126 -8.11 -6.04 5.25
CA VAL A 126 -7.90 -4.59 5.18
C VAL A 126 -7.33 -4.19 3.82
N GLU A 127 -6.54 -5.04 3.19
CA GLU A 127 -5.93 -4.80 1.89
C GLU A 127 -6.96 -4.64 0.76
N THR A 128 -8.11 -5.31 0.86
CA THR A 128 -9.14 -5.25 -0.17
C THR A 128 -9.57 -3.82 -0.52
N TYR A 129 -9.62 -2.92 0.46
CA TYR A 129 -9.97 -1.51 0.23
C TYR A 129 -8.89 -0.77 -0.59
N ALA A 130 -7.62 -1.09 -0.37
CA ALA A 130 -6.53 -0.53 -1.16
C ALA A 130 -6.56 -1.04 -2.62
N ILE A 131 -6.90 -2.31 -2.83
CA ILE A 131 -7.06 -2.89 -4.17
C ILE A 131 -8.21 -2.22 -4.93
N LEU A 132 -9.35 -1.97 -4.27
CA LEU A 132 -10.45 -1.23 -4.88
C LEU A 132 -10.05 0.20 -5.26
N ALA A 133 -9.33 0.89 -4.41
CA ALA A 133 -8.81 2.23 -4.68
C ALA A 133 -7.79 2.23 -5.82
N LEU A 134 -6.91 1.23 -5.87
CA LEU A 134 -5.99 1.02 -6.99
C LEU A 134 -6.74 0.89 -8.31
N LEU A 135 -7.77 0.03 -8.34
CA LEU A 135 -8.55 -0.22 -9.55
C LEU A 135 -9.23 1.05 -10.05
N ILE A 136 -9.88 1.81 -9.14
CA ILE A 136 -10.53 3.07 -9.49
C ILE A 136 -9.52 4.09 -10.02
N SER A 137 -8.39 4.29 -9.33
CA SER A 137 -7.34 5.22 -9.76
C SER A 137 -6.74 4.82 -11.11
N PHE A 138 -6.49 3.52 -11.31
CA PHE A 138 -5.98 2.98 -12.56
C PHE A 138 -6.92 3.24 -13.73
N LEU A 139 -8.21 2.90 -13.58
CA LEU A 139 -9.22 3.10 -14.62
C LEU A 139 -9.42 4.59 -14.92
N ALA A 140 -9.49 5.43 -13.89
CA ALA A 140 -9.66 6.87 -14.06
C ALA A 140 -8.47 7.50 -14.81
N VAL A 141 -7.22 7.19 -14.42
CA VAL A 141 -6.02 7.67 -15.14
C VAL A 141 -6.00 7.16 -16.57
N SER A 142 -6.36 5.90 -16.79
CA SER A 142 -6.37 5.29 -18.14
C SER A 142 -7.40 5.95 -19.06
N GLY A 143 -8.55 6.36 -18.53
CA GLY A 143 -9.64 6.97 -19.29
C GLY A 143 -9.45 8.44 -19.65
N ILE A 144 -8.50 9.15 -19.03
CA ILE A 144 -8.22 10.57 -19.37
C ILE A 144 -7.57 10.62 -20.76
N GLN A 145 -8.12 11.41 -21.66
CA GLN A 145 -7.50 11.76 -22.95
C GLN A 145 -6.66 13.02 -22.77
N LEU A 146 -5.42 13.00 -23.22
CA LEU A 146 -4.45 14.10 -23.15
C LEU A 146 -4.27 14.72 -24.54
#